data_b65f0e31570f10f9549db5e58adeb686
#
_entry.id   b65f0e31570f10f9549db5e58adeb686
#
_cell.length_a   1.000
_cell.length_b   1.000
_cell.length_c   1.000
_cell.angle_alpha   90.00
_cell.angle_beta   90.00
_cell.angle_gamma   90.00
#
_symmetry.space_group_name_H-M   'P 1'
#
loop_
_entity.id
_entity.type
_entity.pdbx_description
1 polymer ?
#
loop_
_entity_poly.entity_id
_entity_poly.type
_entity_poly.pdbx_seq_one_letter_code
_entity_poly.pdbx_strand_id
1 'polypeptide(L)'
;YRRIFGELKKYGGKYDMIGMSLYPSYDTSGWRGPTNSCIDNMKKVSAEYGCRVMICEVGMPWNDAETAKAMLSYFMTEAKGTGVCDGVFYWEPEAPAGYNGGYQLGAFADGKPTVALDAFKD
;
A
#
# COMPACT_ATOMS: atom_id res chain seq x y z
N TYR A 1 6.56 -13.22 0.82
CA TYR A 1 7.90 -12.60 0.84
C TYR A 1 8.97 -13.64 1.13
N ARG A 2 8.88 -14.40 2.23
CA ARG A 2 9.93 -15.34 2.67
C ARG A 2 10.34 -16.35 1.59
N ARG A 3 9.39 -16.87 0.81
CA ARG A 3 9.70 -17.81 -0.26
C ARG A 3 10.60 -17.16 -1.33
N ILE A 4 10.21 -15.97 -1.82
CA ILE A 4 10.95 -15.30 -2.92
C ILE A 4 12.28 -14.75 -2.41
N PHE A 5 12.26 -13.95 -1.36
CA PHE A 5 13.47 -13.30 -0.85
C PHE A 5 14.42 -14.28 -0.15
N GLY A 6 13.89 -15.35 0.44
CA GLY A 6 14.68 -16.46 0.97
C GLY A 6 15.47 -17.18 -0.13
N GLU A 7 14.85 -17.49 -1.26
CA GLU A 7 15.52 -18.09 -2.40
C GLU A 7 16.51 -17.10 -3.06
N LEU A 8 16.14 -15.85 -3.24
CA LEU A 8 17.05 -14.82 -3.73
C LEU A 8 18.32 -14.72 -2.87
N LYS A 9 18.17 -14.68 -1.56
CA LYS A 9 19.30 -14.65 -0.62
C LYS A 9 20.17 -15.90 -0.75
N LYS A 10 19.56 -17.07 -0.82
CA LYS A 10 20.23 -18.37 -0.97
C LYS A 10 21.09 -18.45 -2.24
N TYR A 11 20.59 -17.88 -3.34
CA TYR A 11 21.28 -17.87 -4.63
C TYR A 11 22.12 -16.60 -4.90
N GLY A 12 22.35 -15.79 -3.88
CA GLY A 12 23.19 -14.58 -4.00
C GLY A 12 22.57 -13.43 -4.76
N GLY A 13 21.25 -13.41 -4.90
CA GLY A 13 20.52 -12.30 -5.49
C GLY A 13 20.73 -11.02 -4.69
N LYS A 14 20.92 -9.91 -5.39
CA LYS A 14 21.13 -8.58 -4.79
C LYS A 14 19.89 -7.72 -5.04
N TYR A 15 19.48 -6.99 -4.02
CA TYR A 15 18.42 -5.99 -4.07
C TYR A 15 18.62 -5.00 -2.92
N ASP A 16 18.21 -3.76 -3.13
CA ASP A 16 18.40 -2.69 -2.14
C ASP A 16 17.13 -2.44 -1.33
N MET A 17 15.98 -2.83 -1.90
CA MET A 17 14.67 -2.55 -1.33
C MET A 17 13.67 -3.67 -1.65
N ILE A 18 12.70 -3.88 -0.77
CA ILE A 18 11.58 -4.80 -1.00
C ILE A 18 10.31 -3.99 -1.24
N GLY A 19 9.70 -4.18 -2.42
CA GLY A 19 8.38 -3.65 -2.76
C GLY A 19 7.26 -4.49 -2.16
N MET A 20 6.24 -3.82 -1.62
CA MET A 20 5.02 -4.45 -1.08
C MET A 20 3.79 -3.80 -1.67
N SER A 21 2.70 -4.56 -1.76
CA SER A 21 1.39 -4.06 -2.19
C SER A 21 0.37 -4.25 -1.07
N LEU A 22 -0.54 -3.28 -0.89
CA LEU A 22 -1.59 -3.31 0.11
C LEU A 22 -2.94 -2.93 -0.49
N TYR A 23 -3.85 -3.87 -0.52
CA TYR A 23 -5.26 -3.69 -0.85
C TYR A 23 -6.10 -4.24 0.31
N PRO A 24 -6.35 -3.42 1.34
CA PRO A 24 -6.82 -3.93 2.63
C PRO A 24 -8.29 -4.33 2.63
N SER A 25 -9.10 -3.77 1.74
CA SER A 25 -10.53 -4.05 1.67
C SER A 25 -11.12 -3.67 0.33
N TYR A 26 -12.10 -4.45 -0.14
CA TYR A 26 -12.92 -4.14 -1.32
C TYR A 26 -14.30 -3.55 -0.96
N ASP A 27 -14.66 -3.53 0.33
CA ASP A 27 -15.97 -3.07 0.83
C ASP A 27 -15.88 -1.92 1.82
N THR A 28 -14.69 -1.32 1.97
CA THR A 28 -14.36 -0.25 2.91
C THR A 28 -14.48 -0.62 4.40
N SER A 29 -14.96 -1.82 4.71
CA SER A 29 -14.99 -2.34 6.07
C SER A 29 -13.69 -3.09 6.42
N GLY A 30 -13.39 -3.23 7.70
CA GLY A 30 -12.32 -4.14 8.17
C GLY A 30 -10.89 -3.83 7.70
N TRP A 31 -10.62 -2.69 7.09
CA TRP A 31 -9.32 -2.33 6.52
C TRP A 31 -8.17 -2.30 7.56
N ARG A 32 -8.48 -2.07 8.85
CA ARG A 32 -7.45 -1.94 9.90
C ARG A 32 -6.65 -3.23 10.12
N GLY A 33 -7.29 -4.38 10.08
CA GLY A 33 -6.63 -5.67 10.28
C GLY A 33 -5.53 -5.94 9.25
N PRO A 34 -5.86 -5.98 7.94
CA PRO A 34 -4.86 -6.14 6.88
C PRO A 34 -3.80 -5.04 6.86
N THR A 35 -4.16 -3.79 7.16
CA THR A 35 -3.21 -2.67 7.23
C THR A 35 -2.19 -2.89 8.35
N ASN A 36 -2.63 -3.24 9.55
CA ASN A 36 -1.73 -3.52 10.68
C ASN A 36 -0.84 -4.75 10.38
N SER A 37 -1.41 -5.78 9.76
CA SER A 37 -0.62 -6.95 9.32
C SER A 37 0.46 -6.59 8.31
N CYS A 38 0.17 -5.67 7.39
CA CYS A 38 1.15 -5.15 6.45
C CYS A 38 2.28 -4.39 7.17
N ILE A 39 1.95 -3.51 8.11
CA ILE A 39 2.91 -2.75 8.92
C ILE A 39 3.83 -3.68 9.72
N ASP A 40 3.27 -4.70 10.36
CA ASP A 40 4.05 -5.70 11.10
C ASP A 40 4.94 -6.53 10.17
N ASN A 41 4.43 -6.92 9.00
CA ASN A 41 5.20 -7.66 8.02
C ASN A 41 6.35 -6.82 7.45
N MET A 42 6.14 -5.54 7.22
CA MET A 42 7.15 -4.57 6.80
C MET A 42 8.35 -4.55 7.75
N LYS A 43 8.12 -4.45 9.06
CA LYS A 43 9.16 -4.51 10.08
C LYS A 43 9.90 -5.86 10.07
N LYS A 44 9.15 -6.96 9.99
CA LYS A 44 9.73 -8.33 9.97
C LYS A 44 10.59 -8.57 8.74
N VAL A 45 10.10 -8.19 7.56
CA VAL A 45 10.80 -8.37 6.28
C VAL A 45 12.07 -7.52 6.25
N SER A 46 11.99 -6.26 6.66
CA SER A 46 13.15 -5.37 6.75
C SER A 46 14.24 -5.95 7.68
N ALA A 47 13.85 -6.43 8.86
CA ALA A 47 14.81 -7.02 9.81
C ALA A 47 15.41 -8.33 9.29
N GLU A 48 14.60 -9.20 8.65
CA GLU A 48 15.06 -10.52 8.15
C GLU A 48 16.03 -10.40 6.98
N TYR A 49 15.82 -9.42 6.09
CA TYR A 49 16.59 -9.28 4.86
C TYR A 49 17.57 -8.10 4.88
N GLY A 50 17.56 -7.27 5.92
CA GLY A 50 18.49 -6.15 6.08
C GLY A 50 18.32 -5.05 5.04
N CYS A 51 17.09 -4.81 4.58
CA CYS A 51 16.77 -3.82 3.54
C CYS A 51 15.58 -2.95 3.93
N ARG A 52 15.44 -1.84 3.24
CA ARG A 52 14.28 -0.96 3.39
C ARG A 52 13.07 -1.49 2.60
N VAL A 53 11.91 -0.95 2.89
CA VAL A 53 10.63 -1.33 2.27
C VAL A 53 10.03 -0.12 1.56
N MET A 54 9.36 -0.37 0.45
CA MET A 54 8.53 0.59 -0.28
C MET A 54 7.15 -0.02 -0.48
N ILE A 55 6.10 0.73 -0.26
CA ILE A 55 4.77 0.33 -0.72
C ILE A 55 4.62 0.80 -2.17
N CYS A 56 4.72 -0.16 -3.08
CA CYS A 56 4.66 0.09 -4.52
C CYS A 56 3.24 0.22 -5.03
N GLU A 57 2.28 -0.33 -4.27
CA GLU A 57 0.87 -0.28 -4.62
C GLU A 57 0.01 -0.19 -3.36
N VAL A 58 -0.93 0.74 -3.37
CA VAL A 58 -2.04 0.80 -2.41
C VAL A 58 -3.28 1.26 -3.14
N GLY A 59 -4.43 0.78 -2.74
CA GLY A 59 -5.73 1.21 -3.27
C GLY A 59 -6.87 0.87 -2.33
N MET A 60 -7.93 1.66 -2.40
CA MET A 60 -9.17 1.49 -1.66
C MET A 60 -10.36 1.75 -2.59
N PRO A 61 -11.55 1.21 -2.27
CA PRO A 61 -12.75 1.45 -3.08
C PRO A 61 -13.00 2.93 -3.35
N TRP A 62 -13.16 3.27 -4.63
CA TRP A 62 -13.34 4.65 -5.10
C TRP A 62 -14.60 5.35 -4.56
N ASN A 63 -15.64 4.56 -4.27
CA ASN A 63 -16.97 5.02 -3.86
C ASN A 63 -17.11 5.34 -2.36
N ASP A 64 -16.04 5.20 -1.60
CA ASP A 64 -15.97 5.66 -0.20
C ASP A 64 -14.64 6.37 0.06
N ALA A 65 -14.51 7.54 -0.51
CA ALA A 65 -13.27 8.32 -0.48
C ALA A 65 -12.87 8.79 0.92
N GLU A 66 -13.84 8.99 1.81
CA GLU A 66 -13.56 9.39 3.21
C GLU A 66 -12.90 8.24 3.99
N THR A 67 -13.43 7.03 3.85
CA THR A 67 -12.79 5.84 4.44
C THR A 67 -11.41 5.58 3.81
N ALA A 68 -11.28 5.76 2.49
CA ALA A 68 -10.01 5.65 1.81
C ALA A 68 -8.98 6.65 2.36
N LYS A 69 -9.37 7.92 2.55
CA LYS A 69 -8.53 8.94 3.19
C LYS A 69 -8.10 8.52 4.60
N ALA A 70 -9.05 8.09 5.43
CA ALA A 70 -8.76 7.66 6.79
C ALA A 70 -7.77 6.49 6.84
N MET A 71 -7.94 5.50 5.96
CA MET A 71 -7.02 4.36 5.84
C MET A 71 -5.64 4.81 5.40
N LEU A 72 -5.54 5.61 4.34
CA LEU A 72 -4.27 6.09 3.79
C LEU A 72 -3.49 6.94 4.80
N SER A 73 -4.16 7.90 5.45
CA SER A 73 -3.54 8.74 6.48
C SER A 73 -3.00 7.91 7.65
N TYR A 74 -3.80 6.96 8.14
CA TYR A 74 -3.38 6.03 9.18
C TYR A 74 -2.19 5.19 8.72
N PHE A 75 -2.30 4.56 7.56
CA PHE A 75 -1.26 3.69 7.03
C PHE A 75 0.07 4.41 6.82
N MET A 76 0.06 5.60 6.19
CA MET A 76 1.29 6.36 5.95
C MET A 76 1.94 6.82 7.25
N THR A 77 1.14 7.25 8.23
CA THR A 77 1.65 7.63 9.56
C THR A 77 2.34 6.44 10.24
N GLU A 78 1.68 5.29 10.28
CA GLU A 78 2.22 4.09 10.91
C GLU A 78 3.43 3.54 10.14
N ALA A 79 3.37 3.51 8.81
CA ALA A 79 4.49 3.07 7.96
C ALA A 79 5.73 3.94 8.16
N LYS A 80 5.57 5.26 8.18
CA LYS A 80 6.64 6.22 8.51
C LYS A 80 7.18 5.97 9.92
N GLY A 81 6.30 5.73 10.89
CA GLY A 81 6.67 5.43 12.28
C GLY A 81 7.50 4.15 12.44
N THR A 82 7.47 3.21 11.50
CA THR A 82 8.32 2.01 11.52
C THR A 82 9.81 2.32 11.36
N GLY A 83 10.15 3.45 10.73
CA GLY A 83 11.51 3.82 10.38
C GLY A 83 12.14 3.03 9.23
N VAL A 84 11.42 2.05 8.64
CA VAL A 84 11.94 1.17 7.58
C VAL A 84 11.26 1.38 6.21
N CYS A 85 10.15 2.11 6.17
CA CYS A 85 9.39 2.41 4.95
C CYS A 85 9.84 3.74 4.35
N ASP A 86 10.20 3.72 3.06
CA ASP A 86 10.68 4.91 2.34
C ASP A 86 9.56 5.68 1.64
N GLY A 87 8.41 5.07 1.43
CA GLY A 87 7.29 5.74 0.80
C GLY A 87 6.13 4.83 0.43
N VAL A 88 5.07 5.45 -0.06
CA VAL A 88 3.82 4.79 -0.47
C VAL A 88 3.39 5.36 -1.81
N PHE A 89 3.16 4.49 -2.79
CA PHE A 89 2.57 4.84 -4.08
C PHE A 89 1.14 4.33 -4.18
N TYR A 90 0.22 5.20 -4.58
CA TYR A 90 -1.12 4.79 -4.94
C TYR A 90 -1.09 4.13 -6.32
N TRP A 91 -1.74 2.96 -6.48
CA TRP A 91 -1.79 2.27 -7.76
C TRP A 91 -2.98 2.76 -8.60
N GLU A 92 -2.68 3.25 -9.80
CA GLU A 92 -3.70 3.70 -10.77
C GLU A 92 -4.75 4.67 -10.17
N PRO A 93 -4.35 5.77 -9.49
CA PRO A 93 -5.31 6.65 -8.81
C PRO A 93 -6.35 7.26 -9.78
N GLU A 94 -5.95 7.57 -11.03
CA GLU A 94 -6.83 8.17 -12.04
C GLU A 94 -7.75 7.16 -12.74
N ALA A 95 -7.58 5.85 -12.51
CA ALA A 95 -8.38 4.84 -13.16
C ALA A 95 -9.87 5.02 -12.81
N PRO A 96 -10.77 5.19 -13.81
CA PRO A 96 -12.19 5.29 -13.55
C PRO A 96 -12.75 3.96 -13.08
N ALA A 97 -13.88 4.00 -12.37
CA ALA A 97 -14.57 2.80 -11.92
C ALA A 97 -14.83 1.84 -13.09
N GLY A 98 -14.46 0.58 -12.93
CA GLY A 98 -14.60 -0.44 -13.98
C GLY A 98 -13.48 -0.47 -15.03
N TYR A 99 -12.43 0.34 -14.87
CA TYR A 99 -11.27 0.33 -15.75
C TYR A 99 -10.68 -1.08 -15.90
N ASN A 100 -10.21 -1.41 -17.11
CA ASN A 100 -9.50 -2.64 -17.42
C ASN A 100 -10.14 -3.92 -16.86
N GLY A 101 -11.46 -4.08 -17.11
CA GLY A 101 -12.17 -5.30 -16.74
C GLY A 101 -12.71 -5.35 -15.31
N GLY A 102 -12.79 -4.21 -14.62
CA GLY A 102 -13.49 -4.13 -13.34
C GLY A 102 -12.73 -3.53 -12.17
N TYR A 103 -11.64 -2.81 -12.42
CA TYR A 103 -10.90 -2.13 -11.36
C TYR A 103 -11.78 -1.11 -10.62
N GLN A 104 -11.82 -1.19 -9.30
CA GLN A 104 -12.69 -0.38 -8.44
C GLN A 104 -11.92 0.38 -7.34
N LEU A 105 -10.60 0.41 -7.40
CA LEU A 105 -9.76 0.89 -6.32
C LEU A 105 -8.99 2.17 -6.67
N GLY A 106 -9.47 2.94 -7.65
CA GLY A 106 -8.96 4.27 -7.99
C GLY A 106 -9.29 5.32 -6.93
N ALA A 107 -8.81 6.53 -7.14
CA ALA A 107 -9.04 7.67 -6.25
C ALA A 107 -9.65 8.88 -6.96
N PHE A 108 -10.22 8.66 -8.16
CA PHE A 108 -10.91 9.67 -8.95
C PHE A 108 -12.39 9.30 -9.11
N ALA A 109 -13.24 10.33 -9.14
CA ALA A 109 -14.65 10.24 -9.48
C ALA A 109 -14.98 11.37 -10.46
N ASP A 110 -15.72 11.06 -11.54
CA ASP A 110 -16.11 12.03 -12.59
C ASP A 110 -14.90 12.82 -13.15
N GLY A 111 -13.77 12.13 -13.33
CA GLY A 111 -12.54 12.72 -13.87
C GLY A 111 -11.81 13.68 -12.92
N LYS A 112 -12.15 13.68 -11.63
CA LYS A 112 -11.55 14.56 -10.62
C LYS A 112 -11.00 13.75 -9.44
N PRO A 113 -9.90 14.21 -8.81
CA PRO A 113 -9.41 13.58 -7.59
C PRO A 113 -10.47 13.67 -6.48
N THR A 114 -10.62 12.60 -5.74
CA THR A 114 -11.46 12.56 -4.53
C THR A 114 -10.65 12.98 -3.31
N VAL A 115 -11.34 13.16 -2.17
CA VAL A 115 -10.70 13.47 -0.89
C VAL A 115 -9.73 12.39 -0.40
N ALA A 116 -9.79 11.18 -0.96
CA ALA A 116 -8.83 10.12 -0.65
C ALA A 116 -7.38 10.58 -0.86
N LEU A 117 -7.12 11.37 -1.92
CA LEU A 117 -5.79 11.88 -2.24
C LEU A 117 -5.33 13.03 -1.32
N ASP A 118 -6.21 13.60 -0.52
CA ASP A 118 -5.81 14.58 0.50
C ASP A 118 -4.88 13.97 1.56
N ALA A 119 -4.92 12.66 1.73
CA ALA A 119 -3.99 11.94 2.61
C ALA A 119 -2.50 12.13 2.23
N PHE A 120 -2.20 12.52 0.98
CA PHE A 120 -0.84 12.75 0.48
C PHE A 120 -0.39 14.22 0.55
N LYS A 121 -1.19 15.11 1.12
CA LYS A 121 -0.88 16.56 1.20
C LYS A 121 -0.05 16.95 2.42
N ASP A 122 0.08 16.07 3.42
CA ASP A 122 0.73 16.37 4.72
C ASP A 122 2.12 15.72 4.85
#